data_73be0c0e7862185f6990f653b7260cc4
#
_entry.id   73be0c0e7862185f6990f653b7260cc4
#
_cell.length_a   1.000
_cell.length_b   1.000
_cell.length_c   1.000
_cell.angle_alpha   90.00
_cell.angle_beta   90.00
_cell.angle_gamma   90.00
#
_symmetry.space_group_name_H-M   'P 1'
#
loop_
_entity.id
_entity.type
_entity.pdbx_description
1 polymer ?
#
loop_
_entity_poly.entity_id
_entity_poly.type
_entity_poly.pdbx_seq_one_letter_code
_entity_poly.pdbx_strand_id
1 'polypeptide(L)'
;MNKHTKLLMGILIVVLVLLVIATVSFSLDVSKSSKENHVQSADDSVSSNGNRITENEMHMYGVADSSGNMVIEAMWKHLYFIGTDYVVATQTEAGGGQTGILDLEGNVIIPFVYSEIQTLTSSFYLASFADSSCGRFVLYDDSFRAENACTWDDCQAEKDQITLRKGKDSFSFVISDDTLTLKKMELIRTDENTTFSVNYDAALSIDQLFPNQWRAMADVVQQCLSLLRTQDTESVAKITDSEHEKSVLQSFAVENADSIQWDEDIYLSENEAGSFVWQIGFQKGERHYTCIMNIAEGTDGTWMITGLQIN
;
A
#
# COMPACT_ATOMS: atom_id res chain seq x y z
N MET A 1 25.17 -36.78 -28.72
CA MET A 1 24.56 -36.30 -27.46
C MET A 1 24.49 -37.44 -26.48
N ASN A 2 25.22 -37.31 -25.38
CA ASN A 2 25.46 -38.40 -24.42
C ASN A 2 24.19 -38.72 -23.61
N LYS A 3 24.03 -39.98 -23.14
CA LYS A 3 22.82 -40.41 -22.36
C LYS A 3 22.51 -39.49 -21.17
N HIS A 4 23.55 -38.98 -20.51
CA HIS A 4 23.42 -38.02 -19.40
C HIS A 4 22.86 -36.67 -19.83
N THR A 5 23.23 -36.18 -21.02
CA THR A 5 22.69 -34.90 -21.53
C THR A 5 21.21 -34.99 -21.89
N LYS A 6 20.75 -36.15 -22.39
CA LYS A 6 19.32 -36.38 -22.66
C LYS A 6 18.49 -36.47 -21.37
N LEU A 7 19.06 -37.10 -20.34
CA LEU A 7 18.41 -37.20 -19.03
C LEU A 7 18.28 -35.84 -18.36
N LEU A 8 19.35 -35.02 -18.34
CA LEU A 8 19.37 -33.67 -17.80
C LEU A 8 18.38 -32.74 -18.53
N MET A 9 18.32 -32.85 -19.86
CA MET A 9 17.40 -32.06 -20.66
C MET A 9 15.95 -32.46 -20.42
N GLY A 10 15.67 -33.76 -20.18
CA GLY A 10 14.33 -34.24 -19.78
C GLY A 10 13.90 -33.73 -18.42
N ILE A 11 14.81 -33.72 -17.43
CA ILE A 11 14.54 -33.18 -16.09
C ILE A 11 14.26 -31.65 -16.15
N LEU A 12 15.05 -30.92 -16.93
CA LEU A 12 14.90 -29.48 -17.11
C LEU A 12 13.52 -29.14 -17.71
N ILE A 13 13.07 -29.90 -18.71
CA ILE A 13 11.73 -29.69 -19.33
C ILE A 13 10.62 -29.97 -18.32
N VAL A 14 10.73 -31.05 -17.53
CA VAL A 14 9.72 -31.37 -16.50
C VAL A 14 9.64 -30.28 -15.42
N VAL A 15 10.78 -29.76 -14.97
CA VAL A 15 10.81 -28.65 -13.98
C VAL A 15 10.20 -27.38 -14.59
N LEU A 16 10.48 -27.08 -15.85
CA LEU A 16 9.91 -25.90 -16.53
C LEU A 16 8.41 -26.03 -16.72
N VAL A 17 7.89 -27.22 -17.05
CA VAL A 17 6.45 -27.51 -17.17
C VAL A 17 5.77 -27.41 -15.80
N LEU A 18 6.38 -27.93 -14.73
CA LEU A 18 5.84 -27.81 -13.37
C LEU A 18 5.81 -26.35 -12.89
N LEU A 19 6.83 -25.54 -13.23
CA LEU A 19 6.85 -24.10 -12.94
C LEU A 19 5.74 -23.36 -13.67
N VAL A 20 5.50 -23.66 -14.95
CA VAL A 20 4.40 -23.06 -15.73
C VAL A 20 3.05 -23.49 -15.17
N ILE A 21 2.86 -24.75 -14.77
CA ILE A 21 1.63 -25.20 -14.15
C ILE A 21 1.39 -24.52 -12.80
N ALA A 22 2.44 -24.35 -12.00
CA ALA A 22 2.34 -23.65 -10.71
C ALA A 22 1.96 -22.17 -10.89
N THR A 23 2.54 -21.47 -11.88
CA THR A 23 2.20 -20.07 -12.17
C THR A 23 0.79 -19.93 -12.72
N VAL A 24 0.34 -20.84 -13.59
CA VAL A 24 -1.04 -20.83 -14.12
C VAL A 24 -2.06 -21.20 -13.03
N SER A 25 -1.76 -22.16 -12.14
CA SER A 25 -2.63 -22.49 -11.01
C SER A 25 -2.73 -21.35 -10.02
N PHE A 26 -1.64 -20.65 -9.72
CA PHE A 26 -1.63 -19.48 -8.85
C PHE A 26 -2.44 -18.32 -9.47
N SER A 27 -2.32 -18.09 -10.78
CA SER A 27 -3.12 -17.08 -11.48
C SER A 27 -4.61 -17.43 -11.54
N LEU A 28 -4.96 -18.72 -11.59
CA LEU A 28 -6.36 -19.17 -11.59
C LEU A 28 -7.00 -19.10 -10.20
N ASP A 29 -6.23 -19.31 -9.12
CA ASP A 29 -6.74 -19.16 -7.75
C ASP A 29 -6.95 -17.70 -7.37
N VAL A 30 -6.08 -16.79 -7.82
CA VAL A 30 -6.28 -15.34 -7.62
C VAL A 30 -7.51 -14.86 -8.39
N SER A 31 -7.76 -15.36 -9.60
CA SER A 31 -8.96 -14.98 -10.36
C SER A 31 -10.25 -15.64 -9.84
N LYS A 32 -10.16 -16.76 -9.08
CA LYS A 32 -11.30 -17.37 -8.41
C LYS A 32 -11.66 -16.72 -7.09
N SER A 33 -10.67 -16.23 -6.33
CA SER A 33 -10.90 -15.52 -5.07
C SER A 33 -11.65 -14.20 -5.27
N SER A 34 -11.47 -13.54 -6.42
CA SER A 34 -12.20 -12.31 -6.76
C SER A 34 -13.66 -12.56 -7.20
N LYS A 35 -14.06 -13.79 -7.51
CA LYS A 35 -15.41 -14.06 -8.03
C LYS A 35 -16.41 -14.60 -7.00
N GLU A 36 -15.99 -14.94 -5.79
CA GLU A 36 -16.89 -15.58 -4.82
C GLU A 36 -17.39 -14.69 -3.66
N ASN A 37 -16.97 -13.41 -3.56
CA ASN A 37 -17.32 -12.56 -2.41
C ASN A 37 -18.40 -11.49 -2.65
N HIS A 38 -19.10 -11.45 -3.78
CA HIS A 38 -20.30 -10.65 -3.94
C HIS A 38 -21.51 -11.53 -4.31
N VAL A 39 -21.91 -12.40 -3.38
CA VAL A 39 -23.32 -12.78 -3.30
C VAL A 39 -24.02 -11.59 -2.63
N GLN A 40 -24.70 -10.79 -3.44
CA GLN A 40 -25.61 -9.74 -2.99
C GLN A 40 -26.57 -10.37 -1.94
N SER A 41 -26.33 -10.09 -0.66
CA SER A 41 -27.25 -10.54 0.38
C SER A 41 -28.55 -9.76 0.21
N ALA A 42 -29.68 -10.34 0.57
CA ALA A 42 -30.98 -9.66 0.50
C ALA A 42 -31.02 -8.37 1.37
N ASP A 43 -30.05 -8.20 2.26
CA ASP A 43 -29.87 -7.02 3.13
C ASP A 43 -29.26 -5.82 2.37
N ASP A 44 -28.46 -6.04 1.32
CA ASP A 44 -27.80 -4.97 0.54
C ASP A 44 -28.75 -4.31 -0.49
N SER A 45 -29.98 -4.79 -0.59
CA SER A 45 -30.95 -4.30 -1.58
C SER A 45 -31.83 -3.15 -1.09
N VAL A 46 -31.79 -2.81 0.20
CA VAL A 46 -32.62 -1.76 0.81
C VAL A 46 -31.75 -0.85 1.68
N SER A 47 -31.77 0.45 1.39
CA SER A 47 -31.09 1.44 2.24
C SER A 47 -31.90 1.76 3.51
N SER A 48 -31.25 2.29 4.52
CA SER A 48 -31.90 2.67 5.80
C SER A 48 -32.97 3.75 5.65
N ASN A 49 -32.95 4.56 4.59
CA ASN A 49 -33.98 5.55 4.26
C ASN A 49 -35.11 5.00 3.41
N GLY A 50 -35.16 3.68 3.17
CA GLY A 50 -36.25 2.98 2.48
C GLY A 50 -36.13 2.94 0.95
N ASN A 51 -35.04 3.45 0.38
CA ASN A 51 -34.75 3.23 -1.05
C ASN A 51 -34.37 1.78 -1.28
N ARG A 52 -34.74 1.24 -2.44
CA ARG A 52 -34.48 -0.16 -2.79
C ARG A 52 -33.92 -0.29 -4.19
N ILE A 53 -33.04 -1.25 -4.39
CA ILE A 53 -32.60 -1.65 -5.71
C ILE A 53 -33.73 -2.40 -6.39
N THR A 54 -33.98 -2.05 -7.66
CA THR A 54 -35.00 -2.66 -8.51
C THR A 54 -34.36 -3.14 -9.81
N GLU A 55 -34.88 -4.22 -10.36
CA GLU A 55 -34.43 -4.81 -11.61
C GLU A 55 -35.56 -4.67 -12.65
N ASN A 56 -35.22 -4.29 -13.88
CA ASN A 56 -36.17 -4.25 -14.98
C ASN A 56 -36.16 -5.55 -15.82
N GLU A 57 -37.03 -5.65 -16.80
CA GLU A 57 -37.17 -6.84 -17.69
C GLU A 57 -35.87 -7.14 -18.49
N MET A 58 -34.97 -6.19 -18.64
CA MET A 58 -33.69 -6.37 -19.34
C MET A 58 -32.56 -6.76 -18.37
N HIS A 59 -32.85 -7.12 -17.13
CA HIS A 59 -31.89 -7.44 -16.07
C HIS A 59 -30.93 -6.27 -15.77
N MET A 60 -31.45 -5.03 -15.83
CA MET A 60 -30.73 -3.84 -15.45
C MET A 60 -31.24 -3.32 -14.12
N TYR A 61 -30.34 -2.80 -13.31
CA TYR A 61 -30.60 -2.35 -11.96
C TYR A 61 -30.75 -0.82 -11.90
N GLY A 62 -31.65 -0.36 -11.03
CA GLY A 62 -31.88 1.03 -10.68
C GLY A 62 -32.28 1.15 -9.21
N VAL A 63 -32.56 2.34 -8.75
CA VAL A 63 -33.04 2.61 -7.38
C VAL A 63 -34.43 3.22 -7.43
N ALA A 64 -35.36 2.67 -6.65
CA ALA A 64 -36.67 3.24 -6.41
C ALA A 64 -36.79 3.72 -4.95
N ASP A 65 -37.55 4.82 -4.74
CA ASP A 65 -37.91 5.29 -3.41
C ASP A 65 -38.95 4.37 -2.72
N SER A 66 -39.28 4.67 -1.47
CA SER A 66 -40.27 3.93 -0.70
C SER A 66 -41.69 3.96 -1.32
N SER A 67 -41.98 4.92 -2.21
CA SER A 67 -43.23 5.07 -2.95
C SER A 67 -43.21 4.33 -4.27
N GLY A 68 -42.07 3.79 -4.69
CA GLY A 68 -41.87 3.07 -5.94
C GLY A 68 -41.48 3.95 -7.14
N ASN A 69 -41.20 5.25 -6.93
CA ASN A 69 -40.71 6.11 -8.00
C ASN A 69 -39.20 5.86 -8.20
N MET A 70 -38.76 5.80 -9.46
CA MET A 70 -37.34 5.68 -9.79
C MET A 70 -36.59 6.95 -9.42
N VAL A 71 -35.57 6.85 -8.57
CA VAL A 71 -34.59 7.91 -8.24
C VAL A 71 -33.31 7.73 -9.05
N ILE A 72 -32.93 6.50 -9.35
CA ILE A 72 -31.88 6.17 -10.32
C ILE A 72 -32.45 5.22 -11.35
N GLU A 73 -32.41 5.61 -12.63
CA GLU A 73 -32.95 4.81 -13.71
C GLU A 73 -32.30 3.41 -13.81
N ALA A 74 -33.13 2.40 -14.19
CA ALA A 74 -32.68 1.00 -14.28
C ALA A 74 -31.89 0.78 -15.59
N MET A 75 -30.62 1.17 -15.59
CA MET A 75 -29.69 1.07 -16.72
C MET A 75 -28.32 0.49 -16.36
N TRP A 76 -28.14 0.07 -15.13
CA TRP A 76 -26.85 -0.39 -14.59
C TRP A 76 -26.76 -1.91 -14.59
N LYS A 77 -25.57 -2.45 -14.91
CA LYS A 77 -25.29 -3.90 -14.92
C LYS A 77 -25.25 -4.47 -13.51
N HIS A 78 -24.64 -3.74 -12.59
CA HIS A 78 -24.63 -4.03 -11.16
C HIS A 78 -24.85 -2.72 -10.39
N LEU A 79 -25.48 -2.83 -9.23
CA LEU A 79 -25.75 -1.69 -8.38
C LEU A 79 -25.91 -2.17 -6.94
N TYR A 80 -25.24 -1.52 -5.98
CA TYR A 80 -25.41 -1.78 -4.56
C TYR A 80 -25.20 -0.51 -3.74
N PHE A 81 -25.84 -0.44 -2.57
CA PHE A 81 -25.72 0.71 -1.69
C PHE A 81 -24.38 0.78 -0.96
N ILE A 82 -23.91 2.00 -0.73
CA ILE A 82 -22.84 2.33 0.19
C ILE A 82 -23.41 3.37 1.18
N GLY A 83 -23.45 3.01 2.46
CA GLY A 83 -24.10 3.84 3.45
C GLY A 83 -25.57 4.07 3.11
N THR A 84 -26.05 5.30 3.30
CA THR A 84 -27.45 5.68 3.12
C THR A 84 -27.73 6.40 1.80
N ASP A 85 -26.76 7.10 1.25
CA ASP A 85 -26.96 8.14 0.25
C ASP A 85 -26.21 7.90 -1.05
N TYR A 86 -25.45 6.80 -1.15
CA TYR A 86 -24.63 6.51 -2.30
C TYR A 86 -24.82 5.09 -2.81
N VAL A 87 -24.51 4.89 -4.09
CA VAL A 87 -24.50 3.58 -4.74
C VAL A 87 -23.23 3.39 -5.55
N VAL A 88 -22.66 2.20 -5.47
CA VAL A 88 -21.70 1.73 -6.48
C VAL A 88 -22.52 1.26 -7.68
N ALA A 89 -22.18 1.76 -8.85
CA ALA A 89 -22.84 1.40 -10.09
C ALA A 89 -21.82 0.92 -11.11
N THR A 90 -22.11 -0.19 -11.80
CA THR A 90 -21.29 -0.71 -12.89
C THR A 90 -22.06 -0.54 -14.21
N GLN A 91 -21.42 0.09 -15.18
CA GLN A 91 -21.96 0.26 -16.53
C GLN A 91 -22.12 -1.09 -17.24
N THR A 92 -22.99 -1.13 -18.24
CA THR A 92 -23.05 -2.26 -19.17
C THR A 92 -21.79 -2.35 -20.03
N GLU A 93 -21.56 -3.48 -20.69
CA GLU A 93 -20.47 -3.66 -21.64
C GLU A 93 -20.51 -2.60 -22.76
N ALA A 94 -21.71 -2.24 -23.23
CA ALA A 94 -21.91 -1.19 -24.22
C ALA A 94 -21.52 0.21 -23.70
N GLY A 95 -21.61 0.43 -22.36
CA GLY A 95 -21.17 1.66 -21.68
C GLY A 95 -19.72 1.63 -21.23
N GLY A 96 -18.99 0.55 -21.53
CA GLY A 96 -17.57 0.41 -21.14
C GLY A 96 -17.32 -0.54 -19.97
N GLY A 97 -18.36 -1.06 -19.30
CA GLY A 97 -18.24 -2.03 -18.21
C GLY A 97 -17.53 -1.50 -16.94
N GLN A 98 -17.40 -0.18 -16.84
CA GLN A 98 -16.64 0.46 -15.75
C GLN A 98 -17.53 0.75 -14.55
N THR A 99 -16.91 0.82 -13.37
CA THR A 99 -17.56 1.04 -12.08
C THR A 99 -17.23 2.43 -11.55
N GLY A 100 -18.22 3.06 -10.93
CA GLY A 100 -18.12 4.35 -10.27
C GLY A 100 -19.09 4.45 -9.11
N ILE A 101 -19.20 5.62 -8.49
CA ILE A 101 -20.13 5.90 -7.40
C ILE A 101 -21.03 7.06 -7.79
N LEU A 102 -22.33 6.91 -7.51
CA LEU A 102 -23.35 7.91 -7.67
C LEU A 102 -23.97 8.27 -6.30
N ASP A 103 -24.42 9.50 -6.16
CA ASP A 103 -25.42 9.84 -5.14
C ASP A 103 -26.83 9.40 -5.58
N LEU A 104 -27.82 9.56 -4.70
CA LEU A 104 -29.20 9.19 -5.01
C LEU A 104 -29.91 10.17 -5.94
N GLU A 105 -29.33 11.33 -6.24
CA GLU A 105 -29.76 12.26 -7.28
C GLU A 105 -29.20 11.88 -8.66
N GLY A 106 -28.32 10.86 -8.73
CA GLY A 106 -27.69 10.39 -9.96
C GLY A 106 -26.43 11.19 -10.35
N ASN A 107 -25.90 12.04 -9.49
CA ASN A 107 -24.64 12.74 -9.74
C ASN A 107 -23.46 11.79 -9.55
N VAL A 108 -22.44 11.95 -10.41
CA VAL A 108 -21.22 11.15 -10.33
C VAL A 108 -20.32 11.70 -9.21
N ILE A 109 -20.09 10.91 -8.19
CA ILE A 109 -19.18 11.20 -7.07
C ILE A 109 -17.79 10.65 -7.36
N ILE A 110 -17.69 9.37 -7.75
CA ILE A 110 -16.46 8.76 -8.26
C ILE A 110 -16.65 8.40 -9.72
N PRO A 111 -15.74 8.80 -10.62
CA PRO A 111 -15.90 8.59 -12.05
C PRO A 111 -15.87 7.11 -12.42
N PHE A 112 -16.54 6.77 -13.53
CA PHE A 112 -16.58 5.42 -14.09
C PHE A 112 -15.29 5.08 -14.84
N VAL A 113 -14.22 4.80 -14.11
CA VAL A 113 -12.90 4.45 -14.63
C VAL A 113 -12.34 3.16 -14.01
N TYR A 114 -13.04 2.62 -13.01
CA TYR A 114 -12.60 1.46 -12.25
C TYR A 114 -13.22 0.17 -12.79
N SER A 115 -12.50 -0.93 -12.66
CA SER A 115 -13.05 -2.27 -12.90
C SER A 115 -13.95 -2.72 -11.74
N GLU A 116 -13.61 -2.30 -10.52
CA GLU A 116 -14.29 -2.68 -9.30
C GLU A 116 -14.06 -1.62 -8.21
N ILE A 117 -15.06 -1.45 -7.33
CA ILE A 117 -14.92 -0.71 -6.07
C ILE A 117 -15.40 -1.65 -4.98
N GLN A 118 -14.54 -1.95 -4.02
CA GLN A 118 -14.80 -2.87 -2.90
C GLN A 118 -14.90 -2.10 -1.59
N THR A 119 -15.92 -2.37 -0.80
CA THR A 119 -16.01 -1.87 0.58
C THR A 119 -15.05 -2.68 1.46
N LEU A 120 -14.09 -2.00 2.11
CA LEU A 120 -13.19 -2.60 3.09
C LEU A 120 -13.77 -2.50 4.51
N THR A 121 -14.26 -1.31 4.85
CA THR A 121 -14.95 -1.00 6.10
C THR A 121 -16.12 -0.05 5.78
N SER A 122 -16.92 0.35 6.76
CA SER A 122 -17.93 1.42 6.54
C SER A 122 -17.31 2.77 6.15
N SER A 123 -16.00 2.96 6.41
CA SER A 123 -15.29 4.23 6.17
C SER A 123 -14.25 4.18 5.06
N PHE A 124 -13.94 2.99 4.48
CA PHE A 124 -12.90 2.86 3.46
C PHE A 124 -13.32 1.99 2.28
N TYR A 125 -13.00 2.47 1.09
CA TYR A 125 -13.32 1.81 -0.19
C TYR A 125 -12.05 1.64 -1.02
N LEU A 126 -11.85 0.46 -1.56
CA LEU A 126 -10.73 0.15 -2.45
C LEU A 126 -11.23 0.08 -3.89
N ALA A 127 -10.76 0.99 -4.73
CA ALA A 127 -11.08 1.01 -6.15
C ALA A 127 -9.90 0.46 -6.97
N SER A 128 -10.17 -0.46 -7.88
CA SER A 128 -9.18 -1.03 -8.79
C SER A 128 -9.40 -0.55 -10.23
N PHE A 129 -8.32 -0.12 -10.89
CA PHE A 129 -8.39 0.32 -12.29
C PHE A 129 -8.54 -0.86 -13.25
N ALA A 130 -9.30 -0.64 -14.32
CA ALA A 130 -9.40 -1.59 -15.42
C ALA A 130 -8.09 -1.67 -16.23
N ASP A 131 -7.34 -0.58 -16.32
CA ASP A 131 -6.04 -0.49 -16.98
C ASP A 131 -4.93 -0.29 -15.93
N SER A 132 -3.92 -1.15 -15.98
CA SER A 132 -2.83 -1.20 -15.01
C SER A 132 -1.70 -0.19 -15.24
N SER A 133 -1.82 0.73 -16.20
CA SER A 133 -0.74 1.64 -16.60
C SER A 133 -0.42 2.73 -15.59
N CYS A 134 -1.35 3.03 -14.65
CA CYS A 134 -1.24 4.17 -13.72
C CYS A 134 -1.21 3.80 -12.22
N GLY A 135 -0.84 2.56 -11.88
CA GLY A 135 -1.11 2.00 -10.57
C GLY A 135 -2.49 1.33 -10.56
N ARG A 136 -2.65 0.30 -9.69
CA ARG A 136 -3.81 -0.59 -9.79
C ARG A 136 -4.94 -0.23 -8.86
N PHE A 137 -4.64 0.44 -7.75
CA PHE A 137 -5.60 0.63 -6.66
C PHE A 137 -5.57 2.05 -6.13
N VAL A 138 -6.74 2.55 -5.73
CA VAL A 138 -6.91 3.78 -4.96
C VAL A 138 -7.73 3.45 -3.73
N LEU A 139 -7.29 3.91 -2.58
CA LEU A 139 -8.04 3.86 -1.34
C LEU A 139 -8.79 5.18 -1.16
N TYR A 140 -10.08 5.10 -0.89
CA TYR A 140 -10.96 6.24 -0.62
C TYR A 140 -11.47 6.19 0.81
N ASP A 141 -11.61 7.37 1.44
CA ASP A 141 -12.31 7.55 2.71
C ASP A 141 -13.85 7.59 2.52
N ASP A 142 -14.60 7.75 3.59
CA ASP A 142 -16.06 7.88 3.60
C ASP A 142 -16.58 9.18 2.96
N SER A 143 -15.71 10.16 2.77
CA SER A 143 -15.98 11.39 2.01
C SER A 143 -15.57 11.24 0.54
N PHE A 144 -15.19 10.05 0.11
CA PHE A 144 -14.72 9.72 -1.24
C PHE A 144 -13.48 10.53 -1.69
N ARG A 145 -12.63 10.90 -0.75
CA ARG A 145 -11.33 11.49 -1.04
C ARG A 145 -10.31 10.37 -1.10
N ALA A 146 -9.47 10.43 -2.12
CA ALA A 146 -8.36 9.47 -2.25
C ALA A 146 -7.38 9.66 -1.08
N GLU A 147 -7.22 8.60 -0.29
CA GLU A 147 -6.28 8.59 0.81
C GLU A 147 -4.85 8.79 0.32
N ASN A 148 -4.19 9.77 0.95
CA ASN A 148 -2.79 10.11 0.68
C ASN A 148 -2.49 10.51 -0.76
N ALA A 149 -3.51 10.84 -1.57
CA ALA A 149 -3.38 11.16 -3.00
C ALA A 149 -2.44 10.16 -3.75
N CYS A 150 -2.47 8.89 -3.34
CA CYS A 150 -1.55 7.86 -3.79
C CYS A 150 -2.31 6.75 -4.52
N THR A 151 -1.77 6.30 -5.64
CA THR A 151 -2.17 5.04 -6.26
C THR A 151 -1.23 3.94 -5.80
N TRP A 152 -1.80 2.78 -5.48
CA TRP A 152 -1.06 1.60 -5.07
C TRP A 152 -0.86 0.65 -6.26
N ASP A 153 0.27 -0.03 -6.31
CA ASP A 153 0.60 -0.91 -7.44
C ASP A 153 0.02 -2.31 -7.25
N ASP A 154 -0.15 -2.73 -6.00
CA ASP A 154 -0.71 -4.04 -5.64
C ASP A 154 -1.44 -3.95 -4.29
N CYS A 155 -2.43 -4.84 -4.11
CA CYS A 155 -3.23 -4.96 -2.91
C CYS A 155 -3.48 -6.43 -2.61
N GLN A 156 -3.27 -6.83 -1.37
CA GLN A 156 -3.66 -8.13 -0.84
C GLN A 156 -4.57 -7.91 0.35
N ALA A 157 -5.86 -8.23 0.20
CA ALA A 157 -6.85 -8.13 1.26
C ALA A 157 -7.16 -9.51 1.83
N GLU A 158 -7.13 -9.62 3.15
CA GLU A 158 -7.59 -10.76 3.95
C GLU A 158 -8.73 -10.27 4.85
N LYS A 159 -9.34 -11.18 5.61
CA LYS A 159 -10.55 -10.87 6.39
C LYS A 159 -10.40 -9.65 7.32
N ASP A 160 -9.23 -9.51 7.96
CA ASP A 160 -8.95 -8.52 8.99
C ASP A 160 -7.64 -7.75 8.73
N GLN A 161 -7.05 -7.94 7.55
CA GLN A 161 -5.80 -7.29 7.16
C GLN A 161 -5.84 -6.88 5.70
N ILE A 162 -5.18 -5.76 5.40
CA ILE A 162 -4.90 -5.35 4.04
C ILE A 162 -3.42 -4.98 3.92
N THR A 163 -2.76 -5.46 2.88
CA THR A 163 -1.39 -5.06 2.53
C THR A 163 -1.42 -4.31 1.20
N LEU A 164 -1.00 -3.06 1.23
CA LEU A 164 -0.87 -2.20 0.07
C LEU A 164 0.60 -2.07 -0.31
N ARG A 165 0.91 -2.13 -1.62
CA ARG A 165 2.29 -2.04 -2.13
C ARG A 165 2.46 -0.86 -3.06
N LYS A 166 3.62 -0.20 -2.92
CA LYS A 166 4.07 0.88 -3.80
C LYS A 166 5.52 0.64 -4.21
N GLY A 167 5.75 0.28 -5.46
CA GLY A 167 7.06 -0.20 -5.91
C GLY A 167 7.45 -1.48 -5.19
N LYS A 168 8.56 -1.45 -4.45
CA LYS A 168 9.02 -2.58 -3.63
C LYS A 168 8.54 -2.48 -2.18
N ASP A 169 8.00 -1.34 -1.78
CA ASP A 169 7.59 -1.08 -0.40
C ASP A 169 6.20 -1.65 -0.12
N SER A 170 5.97 -2.16 1.07
CA SER A 170 4.68 -2.68 1.51
C SER A 170 4.26 -2.10 2.86
N PHE A 171 2.94 -1.91 3.01
CA PHE A 171 2.30 -1.34 4.19
C PHE A 171 1.14 -2.25 4.56
N SER A 172 1.24 -2.90 5.73
CA SER A 172 0.23 -3.84 6.21
C SER A 172 -0.59 -3.19 7.32
N PHE A 173 -1.90 -3.19 7.14
CA PHE A 173 -2.87 -2.63 8.08
C PHE A 173 -3.74 -3.73 8.68
N VAL A 174 -4.12 -3.54 9.92
CA VAL A 174 -5.22 -4.28 10.55
C VAL A 174 -6.50 -3.51 10.29
N ILE A 175 -7.54 -4.25 9.85
CA ILE A 175 -8.90 -3.75 9.70
C ILE A 175 -9.62 -4.02 11.02
N SER A 176 -10.00 -2.98 11.74
CA SER A 176 -10.81 -3.11 12.95
C SER A 176 -11.85 -2.01 13.02
N ASP A 177 -13.10 -2.40 13.24
CA ASP A 177 -14.26 -1.50 13.20
C ASP A 177 -14.21 -0.66 11.91
N ASP A 178 -14.16 0.65 12.01
CA ASP A 178 -14.12 1.56 10.87
C ASP A 178 -12.74 2.17 10.62
N THR A 179 -11.67 1.50 11.09
CA THR A 179 -10.30 2.02 10.98
C THR A 179 -9.35 1.07 10.27
N LEU A 180 -8.36 1.65 9.60
CA LEU A 180 -7.18 0.97 9.10
C LEU A 180 -5.98 1.44 9.90
N THR A 181 -5.40 0.53 10.69
CA THR A 181 -4.25 0.84 11.54
C THR A 181 -3.01 0.13 11.02
N LEU A 182 -1.95 0.89 10.78
CA LEU A 182 -0.68 0.35 10.30
C LEU A 182 -0.10 -0.59 11.35
N LYS A 183 0.19 -1.82 10.93
CA LYS A 183 0.84 -2.84 11.74
C LYS A 183 2.31 -3.01 11.41
N LYS A 184 2.65 -2.90 10.12
CA LYS A 184 4.01 -3.14 9.63
C LYS A 184 4.24 -2.35 8.34
N MET A 185 5.43 -1.76 8.22
CA MET A 185 5.99 -1.29 6.97
C MET A 185 7.23 -2.11 6.61
N GLU A 186 7.35 -2.48 5.36
CA GLU A 186 8.59 -3.01 4.80
C GLU A 186 9.03 -2.05 3.70
N LEU A 187 10.13 -1.35 3.96
CA LEU A 187 10.70 -0.39 3.03
C LEU A 187 11.96 -1.00 2.44
N ILE A 188 11.86 -1.44 1.19
CA ILE A 188 12.95 -2.14 0.50
C ILE A 188 13.84 -1.12 -0.19
N ARG A 189 15.08 -1.03 0.25
CA ARG A 189 16.12 -0.22 -0.37
C ARG A 189 17.20 -1.13 -0.92
N THR A 190 17.54 -0.92 -2.17
CA THR A 190 18.55 -1.71 -2.89
C THR A 190 19.83 -0.91 -3.04
N ASP A 191 20.54 -0.76 -1.95
CA ASP A 191 21.99 -0.67 -2.00
C ASP A 191 22.50 -1.98 -1.42
N GLU A 192 23.02 -2.88 -2.24
CA GLU A 192 23.52 -4.21 -1.87
C GLU A 192 22.54 -5.12 -1.09
N ASN A 193 21.24 -5.08 -1.41
CA ASN A 193 20.18 -5.90 -0.80
C ASN A 193 19.82 -5.57 0.65
N THR A 194 19.98 -4.34 1.09
CA THR A 194 19.49 -3.94 2.41
C THR A 194 17.97 -3.85 2.40
N THR A 195 17.32 -4.80 3.04
CA THR A 195 15.88 -4.75 3.34
C THR A 195 15.73 -4.53 4.83
N PHE A 196 14.88 -3.58 5.22
CA PHE A 196 14.54 -3.40 6.63
C PHE A 196 13.03 -3.32 6.83
N SER A 197 12.59 -3.88 7.94
CA SER A 197 11.23 -3.72 8.45
C SER A 197 11.19 -2.55 9.41
N VAL A 198 10.20 -1.67 9.25
CA VAL A 198 10.00 -0.56 10.17
C VAL A 198 8.92 -0.94 11.17
N ASN A 199 9.29 -1.00 12.45
CA ASN A 199 8.37 -1.20 13.55
C ASN A 199 8.01 0.16 14.14
N TYR A 200 6.73 0.46 14.26
CA TYR A 200 6.21 1.70 14.80
C TYR A 200 5.52 1.44 16.13
N ASP A 201 5.97 2.09 17.21
CA ASP A 201 5.48 1.83 18.56
C ASP A 201 4.06 2.38 18.82
N ALA A 202 3.58 3.31 18.00
CA ALA A 202 2.24 3.85 18.07
C ALA A 202 1.41 3.37 16.88
N ALA A 203 0.14 3.06 17.11
CA ALA A 203 -0.80 2.74 16.06
C ALA A 203 -0.98 3.96 15.14
N LEU A 204 -0.46 3.88 13.92
CA LEU A 204 -0.59 4.92 12.91
C LEU A 204 -1.86 4.65 12.08
N SER A 205 -2.80 5.58 12.12
CA SER A 205 -3.97 5.50 11.25
C SER A 205 -3.60 5.77 9.79
N ILE A 206 -4.37 5.24 8.85
CA ILE A 206 -4.12 5.38 7.41
C ILE A 206 -4.09 6.85 6.96
N ASP A 207 -4.90 7.70 7.55
CA ASP A 207 -4.96 9.14 7.26
C ASP A 207 -3.69 9.90 7.68
N GLN A 208 -2.92 9.32 8.61
CA GLN A 208 -1.62 9.82 9.06
C GLN A 208 -0.44 9.24 8.27
N LEU A 209 -0.71 8.24 7.41
CA LEU A 209 0.31 7.62 6.59
C LEU A 209 0.47 8.38 5.27
N PHE A 210 1.64 8.92 5.02
CA PHE A 210 2.02 9.56 3.76
C PHE A 210 3.14 8.75 3.08
N PRO A 211 2.81 7.77 2.22
CA PRO A 211 3.79 6.82 1.69
C PRO A 211 5.01 7.47 1.04
N ASN A 212 4.83 8.58 0.36
CA ASN A 212 5.94 9.29 -0.27
C ASN A 212 6.89 9.93 0.76
N GLN A 213 6.37 10.42 1.89
CA GLN A 213 7.18 10.94 2.99
C GLN A 213 7.97 9.82 3.66
N TRP A 214 7.30 8.69 3.97
CA TRP A 214 7.95 7.52 4.57
C TRP A 214 9.05 6.97 3.68
N ARG A 215 8.82 6.93 2.36
CA ARG A 215 9.82 6.50 1.38
C ARG A 215 10.99 7.48 1.32
N ALA A 216 10.74 8.79 1.32
CA ALA A 216 11.79 9.80 1.34
C ALA A 216 12.63 9.72 2.62
N MET A 217 12.01 9.56 3.79
CA MET A 217 12.74 9.34 5.05
C MET A 217 13.59 8.07 5.00
N ALA A 218 13.04 6.97 4.47
CA ALA A 218 13.78 5.71 4.32
C ALA A 218 14.99 5.86 3.39
N ASP A 219 14.91 6.71 2.36
CA ASP A 219 16.05 7.01 1.48
C ASP A 219 17.16 7.76 2.25
N VAL A 220 16.80 8.68 3.13
CA VAL A 220 17.75 9.38 4.02
C VAL A 220 18.41 8.40 5.00
N VAL A 221 17.60 7.51 5.63
CA VAL A 221 18.11 6.46 6.51
C VAL A 221 19.11 5.59 5.76
N GLN A 222 18.76 5.11 4.58
CA GLN A 222 19.66 4.26 3.79
C GLN A 222 20.97 4.99 3.43
N GLN A 223 20.90 6.25 3.02
CA GLN A 223 22.09 7.05 2.74
C GLN A 223 22.98 7.16 3.98
N CYS A 224 22.39 7.38 5.15
CA CYS A 224 23.15 7.40 6.42
C CYS A 224 23.85 6.07 6.68
N LEU A 225 23.11 4.95 6.55
CA LEU A 225 23.67 3.61 6.74
C LEU A 225 24.79 3.30 5.74
N SER A 226 24.63 3.74 4.48
CA SER A 226 25.66 3.61 3.45
C SER A 226 26.90 4.42 3.77
N LEU A 227 26.74 5.68 4.21
CA LEU A 227 27.85 6.54 4.60
C LEU A 227 28.68 5.98 5.77
N LEU A 228 28.02 5.36 6.75
CA LEU A 228 28.70 4.66 7.86
C LEU A 228 29.55 3.47 7.38
N ARG A 229 29.25 2.90 6.21
CA ARG A 229 29.98 1.79 5.61
C ARG A 229 31.09 2.24 4.66
N THR A 230 30.84 3.25 3.83
CA THR A 230 31.66 3.57 2.66
C THR A 230 32.69 4.68 2.89
N GLN A 231 32.62 5.41 4.00
CA GLN A 231 33.47 6.59 4.27
C GLN A 231 33.32 7.73 3.26
N ASP A 232 32.20 7.78 2.52
CA ASP A 232 31.92 8.84 1.56
C ASP A 232 31.51 10.14 2.28
N THR A 233 32.50 10.92 2.67
CA THR A 233 32.28 12.18 3.38
C THR A 233 31.66 13.29 2.51
N GLU A 234 31.77 13.20 1.17
CA GLU A 234 31.17 14.19 0.26
C GLU A 234 29.64 14.09 0.22
N SER A 235 29.09 12.89 0.38
CA SER A 235 27.65 12.68 0.40
C SER A 235 26.97 13.04 1.72
N VAL A 236 27.73 13.27 2.79
CA VAL A 236 27.18 13.66 4.12
C VAL A 236 26.36 14.95 4.05
N ALA A 237 26.80 15.92 3.25
CA ALA A 237 26.08 17.18 3.07
C ALA A 237 24.69 17.04 2.42
N LYS A 238 24.38 15.89 1.82
CA LYS A 238 23.08 15.63 1.21
C LYS A 238 22.02 15.18 2.21
N ILE A 239 22.43 14.70 3.39
CA ILE A 239 21.53 14.13 4.39
C ILE A 239 21.46 14.94 5.68
N THR A 240 22.36 15.90 5.90
CA THR A 240 22.32 16.80 7.05
C THR A 240 23.06 18.13 6.75
N ASP A 241 22.49 19.22 7.25
CA ASP A 241 23.11 20.55 7.22
C ASP A 241 23.95 20.83 8.46
N SER A 242 23.77 20.03 9.51
CA SER A 242 24.42 20.25 10.80
C SER A 242 25.88 19.80 10.79
N GLU A 243 26.78 20.69 11.17
CA GLU A 243 28.22 20.40 11.29
C GLU A 243 28.51 19.37 12.39
N HIS A 244 27.66 19.29 13.40
CA HIS A 244 27.78 18.30 14.46
C HIS A 244 27.55 16.89 13.92
N GLU A 245 26.41 16.65 13.23
CA GLU A 245 26.05 15.36 12.63
C GLU A 245 27.04 14.96 11.54
N LYS A 246 27.51 15.91 10.73
CA LYS A 246 28.62 15.68 9.78
C LYS A 246 29.88 15.15 10.49
N SER A 247 30.26 15.76 11.60
CA SER A 247 31.41 15.32 12.38
C SER A 247 31.21 13.93 12.99
N VAL A 248 30.01 13.61 13.50
CA VAL A 248 29.68 12.30 14.05
C VAL A 248 29.82 11.24 12.96
N LEU A 249 29.20 11.46 11.79
CA LEU A 249 29.27 10.52 10.66
C LEU A 249 30.71 10.32 10.19
N GLN A 250 31.47 11.39 10.04
CA GLN A 250 32.86 11.33 9.59
C GLN A 250 33.75 10.59 10.58
N SER A 251 33.60 10.86 11.88
CA SER A 251 34.43 10.21 12.91
C SER A 251 34.14 8.72 13.02
N PHE A 252 32.90 8.31 12.86
CA PHE A 252 32.51 6.90 12.93
C PHE A 252 32.91 6.11 11.68
N ALA A 253 32.80 6.72 10.49
CA ALA A 253 33.11 6.08 9.21
C ALA A 253 34.60 5.72 9.06
N VAL A 254 35.52 6.42 9.73
CA VAL A 254 36.97 6.23 9.59
C VAL A 254 37.47 4.89 10.15
N GLU A 255 36.72 4.24 11.04
CA GLU A 255 37.16 2.99 11.70
C GLU A 255 36.48 1.72 11.17
N ASN A 256 36.99 1.12 10.08
CA ASN A 256 36.62 -0.25 9.61
C ASN A 256 35.20 -0.46 9.11
N ALA A 257 34.89 0.08 7.95
CA ALA A 257 33.58 0.02 7.28
C ALA A 257 33.09 -1.41 6.91
N ASP A 258 34.01 -2.32 6.58
CA ASP A 258 33.65 -3.63 6.00
C ASP A 258 33.04 -4.64 6.98
N SER A 259 32.93 -4.31 8.27
CA SER A 259 32.47 -5.24 9.31
C SER A 259 31.13 -4.86 9.95
N ILE A 260 30.39 -3.90 9.37
CA ILE A 260 29.08 -3.48 9.91
C ILE A 260 28.00 -4.42 9.42
N GLN A 261 27.28 -5.02 10.36
CA GLN A 261 26.07 -5.80 10.11
C GLN A 261 24.89 -5.10 10.77
N TRP A 262 23.89 -4.69 9.97
CA TRP A 262 22.70 -4.04 10.44
C TRP A 262 21.68 -5.06 10.94
N ASP A 263 20.91 -4.68 11.96
CA ASP A 263 19.71 -5.41 12.34
C ASP A 263 18.65 -5.28 11.26
N GLU A 264 17.78 -6.27 11.14
CA GLU A 264 16.71 -6.27 10.14
C GLU A 264 15.56 -5.33 10.51
N ASP A 265 15.42 -5.01 11.80
CA ASP A 265 14.34 -4.19 12.33
C ASP A 265 14.80 -2.78 12.65
N ILE A 266 14.04 -1.80 12.14
CA ILE A 266 14.15 -0.39 12.52
C ILE A 266 12.96 -0.04 13.38
N TYR A 267 13.21 0.56 14.53
CA TYR A 267 12.18 1.12 15.39
C TYR A 267 11.97 2.59 15.05
N LEU A 268 10.71 2.96 14.89
CA LEU A 268 10.28 4.30 14.55
C LEU A 268 9.36 4.83 15.64
N SER A 269 9.60 6.05 16.08
CA SER A 269 8.72 6.79 16.97
C SER A 269 8.61 8.25 16.53
N GLU A 270 7.54 8.90 16.91
CA GLU A 270 7.36 10.33 16.72
C GLU A 270 7.64 11.05 18.04
N ASN A 271 8.40 12.15 17.99
CA ASN A 271 8.63 12.95 19.19
C ASN A 271 7.59 14.08 19.31
N GLU A 272 7.54 14.73 20.48
CA GLU A 272 6.59 15.80 20.79
C GLU A 272 6.67 17.01 19.83
N ALA A 273 7.76 17.15 19.08
CA ALA A 273 7.98 18.23 18.11
C ALA A 273 7.52 17.85 16.68
N GLY A 274 6.94 16.66 16.48
CA GLY A 274 6.50 16.16 15.18
C GLY A 274 7.65 15.71 14.27
N SER A 275 8.85 15.49 14.81
CA SER A 275 9.92 14.85 14.05
C SER A 275 9.97 13.35 14.32
N PHE A 276 10.46 12.59 13.33
CA PHE A 276 10.52 11.14 13.41
C PHE A 276 11.89 10.66 13.90
N VAL A 277 11.88 9.77 14.87
CA VAL A 277 13.06 9.15 15.46
C VAL A 277 13.19 7.73 14.92
N TRP A 278 14.24 7.49 14.16
CA TRP A 278 14.57 6.19 13.59
C TRP A 278 15.71 5.58 14.40
N GLN A 279 15.51 4.36 14.86
CA GLN A 279 16.50 3.63 15.64
C GLN A 279 16.79 2.28 15.00
N ILE A 280 18.07 2.02 14.74
CA ILE A 280 18.55 0.73 14.22
C ILE A 280 19.74 0.26 15.01
N GLY A 281 19.75 -1.02 15.38
CA GLY A 281 20.90 -1.69 15.92
C GLY A 281 21.88 -2.11 14.83
N PHE A 282 23.15 -2.21 15.17
CA PHE A 282 24.15 -2.81 14.30
C PHE A 282 25.34 -3.38 15.11
N GLN A 283 25.98 -4.36 14.50
CA GLN A 283 27.20 -4.95 15.04
C GLN A 283 28.42 -4.52 14.24
N LYS A 284 29.49 -4.10 14.93
CA LYS A 284 30.78 -3.80 14.37
C LYS A 284 31.86 -4.58 15.12
N GLY A 285 32.40 -5.64 14.52
CA GLY A 285 33.26 -6.58 15.21
C GLY A 285 32.49 -7.32 16.32
N GLU A 286 33.02 -7.26 17.57
CA GLU A 286 32.37 -7.89 18.74
C GLU A 286 31.43 -6.92 19.49
N ARG A 287 31.28 -5.68 19.05
CA ARG A 287 30.49 -4.66 19.74
C ARG A 287 29.16 -4.42 19.03
N HIS A 288 28.10 -4.28 19.84
CA HIS A 288 26.80 -3.80 19.39
C HIS A 288 26.70 -2.30 19.60
N TYR A 289 26.08 -1.65 18.66
CA TYR A 289 25.81 -0.22 18.63
C TYR A 289 24.35 0.03 18.30
N THR A 290 23.86 1.20 18.66
CA THR A 290 22.55 1.69 18.27
C THR A 290 22.72 3.04 17.58
N CYS A 291 22.23 3.14 16.35
CA CYS A 291 22.16 4.39 15.61
C CYS A 291 20.76 4.98 15.79
N ILE A 292 20.69 6.19 16.31
CA ILE A 292 19.45 6.94 16.52
C ILE A 292 19.51 8.18 15.63
N MET A 293 18.53 8.32 14.74
CA MET A 293 18.43 9.40 13.77
C MET A 293 17.12 10.16 13.98
N ASN A 294 17.21 11.45 14.25
CA ASN A 294 16.06 12.35 14.16
C ASN A 294 15.98 12.86 12.72
N ILE A 295 14.83 12.64 12.07
CA ILE A 295 14.60 13.06 10.69
C ILE A 295 13.43 14.03 10.67
N ALA A 296 13.61 15.18 10.01
CA ALA A 296 12.58 16.17 9.84
C ALA A 296 12.58 16.72 8.41
N GLU A 297 11.45 17.27 8.00
CA GLU A 297 11.31 17.94 6.73
C GLU A 297 11.85 19.36 6.82
N GLY A 298 12.74 19.72 5.90
CA GLY A 298 13.26 21.06 5.76
C GLY A 298 12.23 22.01 5.11
N THR A 299 12.55 23.29 5.10
CA THR A 299 11.67 24.34 4.54
C THR A 299 11.47 24.25 3.03
N ASP A 300 12.32 23.50 2.34
CA ASP A 300 12.26 23.23 0.91
C ASP A 300 11.58 21.89 0.57
N GLY A 301 11.03 21.18 1.57
CA GLY A 301 10.40 19.89 1.43
C GLY A 301 11.36 18.70 1.37
N THR A 302 12.67 18.92 1.58
CA THR A 302 13.64 17.82 1.68
C THR A 302 13.67 17.23 3.10
N TRP A 303 13.80 15.91 3.18
CA TRP A 303 13.98 15.22 4.44
C TRP A 303 15.45 15.12 4.79
N MET A 304 15.80 15.50 6.03
CA MET A 304 17.19 15.57 6.49
C MET A 304 17.34 15.05 7.93
N ILE A 305 18.52 14.57 8.25
CA ILE A 305 18.90 14.23 9.63
C ILE A 305 19.16 15.53 10.39
N THR A 306 18.39 15.72 11.45
CA THR A 306 18.49 16.87 12.36
C THR A 306 19.14 16.52 13.70
N GLY A 307 19.34 15.24 13.96
CA GLY A 307 20.06 14.73 15.13
C GLY A 307 20.54 13.30 14.88
N LEU A 308 21.78 13.01 15.26
CA LEU A 308 22.38 11.70 15.10
C LEU A 308 23.16 11.31 16.37
N GLN A 309 22.87 10.13 16.88
CA GLN A 309 23.60 9.54 18.00
C GLN A 309 23.98 8.09 17.67
N ILE A 310 25.21 7.72 17.98
CA ILE A 310 25.71 6.35 17.87
C ILE A 310 26.22 5.94 19.26
N ASN A 311 25.54 4.98 19.88
CA ASN A 311 25.79 4.55 21.25
C ASN A 311 26.33 3.12 21.29
#